data_1b6ab8eaa8724f7785199616c7d9c97c
#
_entry.id   1b6ab8eaa8724f7785199616c7d9c97c
#
_cell.length_a   1.000
_cell.length_b   1.000
_cell.length_c   1.000
_cell.angle_alpha   90.00
_cell.angle_beta   90.00
_cell.angle_gamma   90.00
#
_symmetry.space_group_name_H-M   'P 1'
#
loop_
_entity.id
_entity.type
_entity.pdbx_description
1 polymer ?
#
loop_
_entity_poly.entity_id
_entity_poly.type
_entity_poly.pdbx_seq_one_letter_code
_entity_poly.pdbx_strand_id
1 'polypeptide(L)'
;MEQKKRSSFSSRIGFVLAAAGSAVGLGNLWRFPYLAARYGGGIFLLVYLILALTFGFSLMITEIAIGRKTRLSCIGAYKALDKRFGFLGWLAAFVPFIITPYYCVIGGWVMKYLFTFISGNALEAADNGGFFSNFIGYDAGSLSSTIFSLNGPTPWFILFVLATTIVVIFGVEKGIEKASRIMMPILAILAVVIAIYSLTIPGAMQGLKYYILPDFSQFSVSTVLGAMGQMFYSMSLAMGIMITYGSYMQKENLLEHSVTQIEIFDTLFAFVAGLMIIPAVIAFNGGDPSQVNSGPGLMFITLPMVFDSMKFGTIIGAVFFLLVLFAALTSSISLMETLVSVLMDKAHMKRKTATIAITASCLIIGMLSCLGYGPWATITIIGMQFLDFFDFISNSVLMPIVALLTCILIGHVVGTKVIADEVKEGAGSFHREKLHRVMVRWVAPVMLAAILASELATKVFHLFTI
;
A
#
# COMPACT_ATOMS: atom_id res chain seq x y z
N MET A 1 24.20 18.42 -23.82
CA MET A 1 24.10 17.89 -22.45
C MET A 1 23.99 16.37 -22.56
N GLU A 2 24.99 15.64 -22.15
CA GLU A 2 24.92 14.18 -22.08
C GLU A 2 23.75 13.79 -21.16
N GLN A 3 22.77 13.08 -21.68
CA GLN A 3 21.73 12.48 -20.86
C GLN A 3 22.39 11.49 -19.91
N LYS A 4 22.50 11.91 -18.64
CA LYS A 4 22.98 11.04 -17.57
C LYS A 4 22.16 9.76 -17.61
N LYS A 5 22.81 8.63 -17.91
CA LYS A 5 22.17 7.32 -18.03
C LYS A 5 21.31 7.07 -16.79
N ARG A 6 19.98 7.00 -16.97
CA ARG A 6 19.04 6.74 -15.87
C ARG A 6 19.32 5.36 -15.27
N SER A 7 19.23 5.23 -13.96
CA SER A 7 19.33 3.92 -13.27
C SER A 7 18.32 2.95 -13.87
N SER A 8 18.66 1.67 -13.95
CA SER A 8 17.77 0.63 -14.45
C SER A 8 17.79 -0.58 -13.51
N PHE A 9 16.73 -1.37 -13.51
CA PHE A 9 16.75 -2.70 -12.92
C PHE A 9 17.69 -3.60 -13.74
N SER A 10 18.40 -4.51 -13.05
CA SER A 10 19.35 -5.40 -13.70
C SER A 10 18.65 -6.54 -14.47
N SER A 11 17.39 -6.85 -14.07
CA SER A 11 16.62 -7.94 -14.69
C SER A 11 15.11 -7.68 -14.64
N ARG A 12 14.36 -8.39 -15.49
CA ARG A 12 12.89 -8.39 -15.46
C ARG A 12 12.34 -8.87 -14.12
N ILE A 13 12.89 -9.96 -13.56
CA ILE A 13 12.45 -10.49 -12.26
C ILE A 13 12.71 -9.49 -11.14
N GLY A 14 13.84 -8.78 -11.16
CA GLY A 14 14.12 -7.71 -10.20
C GLY A 14 13.10 -6.58 -10.26
N PHE A 15 12.71 -6.16 -11.47
CA PHE A 15 11.62 -5.19 -11.67
C PHE A 15 10.30 -5.71 -11.10
N VAL A 16 9.89 -6.94 -11.46
CA VAL A 16 8.63 -7.54 -11.03
C VAL A 16 8.58 -7.65 -9.50
N LEU A 17 9.64 -8.15 -8.86
CA LEU A 17 9.69 -8.29 -7.41
C LEU A 17 9.70 -6.93 -6.68
N ALA A 18 10.35 -5.91 -7.24
CA ALA A 18 10.31 -4.57 -6.67
C ALA A 18 8.92 -3.93 -6.78
N ALA A 19 8.28 -4.03 -7.94
CA ALA A 19 6.94 -3.50 -8.16
C ALA A 19 5.87 -4.28 -7.37
N ALA A 20 5.95 -5.61 -7.35
CA ALA A 20 5.10 -6.45 -6.50
C ALA A 20 5.32 -6.16 -5.00
N GLY A 21 6.58 -5.93 -4.57
CA GLY A 21 6.88 -5.53 -3.20
C GLY A 21 6.36 -4.15 -2.83
N SER A 22 6.21 -3.25 -3.82
CA SER A 22 5.49 -1.99 -3.61
C SER A 22 3.99 -2.21 -3.43
N ALA A 23 3.40 -3.09 -4.23
CA ALA A 23 1.98 -3.40 -4.18
C ALA A 23 1.62 -4.18 -2.90
N VAL A 24 2.42 -5.17 -2.53
CA VAL A 24 2.21 -5.95 -1.30
C VAL A 24 2.67 -5.14 -0.08
N GLY A 25 1.72 -4.58 0.65
CA GLY A 25 1.98 -3.71 1.79
C GLY A 25 1.00 -3.92 2.94
N LEU A 26 0.96 -2.92 3.83
CA LEU A 26 0.03 -2.91 4.95
C LEU A 26 -1.43 -2.99 4.50
N GLY A 27 -1.76 -2.47 3.31
CA GLY A 27 -3.09 -2.53 2.74
C GLY A 27 -3.64 -3.93 2.56
N ASN A 28 -2.79 -4.88 2.13
CA ASN A 28 -3.19 -6.29 1.97
C ASN A 28 -3.36 -7.00 3.32
N LEU A 29 -2.61 -6.57 4.35
CA LEU A 29 -2.54 -7.27 5.64
C LEU A 29 -3.55 -6.79 6.68
N TRP A 30 -3.98 -5.54 6.63
CA TRP A 30 -4.98 -5.07 7.59
C TRP A 30 -6.27 -4.56 6.95
N ARG A 31 -6.15 -3.75 5.85
CA ARG A 31 -7.31 -3.12 5.23
C ARG A 31 -8.13 -4.12 4.43
N PHE A 32 -7.48 -4.97 3.64
CA PHE A 32 -8.18 -5.97 2.83
C PHE A 32 -8.98 -6.97 3.67
N PRO A 33 -8.41 -7.62 4.73
CA PRO A 33 -9.17 -8.54 5.56
C PRO A 33 -10.37 -7.89 6.27
N TYR A 34 -10.18 -6.67 6.77
CA TYR A 34 -11.25 -5.91 7.39
C TYR A 34 -12.38 -5.61 6.40
N LEU A 35 -12.06 -5.09 5.21
CA LEU A 35 -13.06 -4.78 4.20
C LEU A 35 -13.76 -6.05 3.70
N ALA A 36 -13.04 -7.14 3.52
CA ALA A 36 -13.62 -8.41 3.15
C ALA A 36 -14.60 -8.91 4.23
N ALA A 37 -14.23 -8.82 5.51
CA ALA A 37 -15.12 -9.19 6.60
C ALA A 37 -16.38 -8.28 6.66
N ARG A 38 -16.22 -6.98 6.43
CA ARG A 38 -17.31 -6.00 6.50
C ARG A 38 -18.27 -6.09 5.33
N TYR A 39 -17.80 -6.39 4.12
CA TYR A 39 -18.56 -6.30 2.88
C TYR A 39 -18.92 -7.66 2.27
N GLY A 40 -19.13 -8.69 3.12
CA GLY A 40 -19.71 -9.96 2.71
C GLY A 40 -18.73 -11.05 2.31
N GLY A 41 -17.47 -10.98 2.77
CA GLY A 41 -16.49 -12.07 2.62
C GLY A 41 -16.24 -12.45 1.18
N GLY A 42 -16.75 -13.63 0.76
CA GLY A 42 -16.53 -14.18 -0.58
C GLY A 42 -17.07 -13.33 -1.73
N ILE A 43 -18.17 -12.58 -1.53
CA ILE A 43 -18.65 -11.67 -2.58
C ILE A 43 -17.73 -10.45 -2.74
N PHE A 44 -17.17 -9.92 -1.65
CA PHE A 44 -16.13 -8.87 -1.72
C PHE A 44 -14.89 -9.37 -2.45
N LEU A 45 -14.44 -10.60 -2.13
CA LEU A 45 -13.28 -11.22 -2.79
C LEU A 45 -13.53 -11.37 -4.30
N LEU A 46 -14.71 -11.84 -4.71
CA LEU A 46 -15.06 -11.97 -6.13
C LEU A 46 -15.03 -10.63 -6.86
N VAL A 47 -15.65 -9.60 -6.27
CA VAL A 47 -15.64 -8.23 -6.85
C VAL A 47 -14.22 -7.69 -6.92
N TYR A 48 -13.42 -7.86 -5.87
CA TYR A 48 -12.02 -7.44 -5.85
C TYR A 48 -11.20 -8.10 -6.96
N LEU A 49 -11.34 -9.42 -7.15
CA LEU A 49 -10.67 -10.17 -8.22
C LEU A 49 -11.01 -9.62 -9.61
N ILE A 50 -12.31 -9.40 -9.88
CA ILE A 50 -12.76 -8.84 -11.16
C ILE A 50 -12.15 -7.46 -11.38
N LEU A 51 -12.16 -6.60 -10.37
CA LEU A 51 -11.61 -5.24 -10.46
C LEU A 51 -10.08 -5.25 -10.63
N ALA A 52 -9.37 -6.10 -9.92
CA ALA A 52 -7.92 -6.23 -10.05
C ALA A 52 -7.52 -6.64 -11.48
N LEU A 53 -8.17 -7.69 -12.02
CA LEU A 53 -7.89 -8.23 -13.37
C LEU A 53 -8.32 -7.31 -14.53
N THR A 54 -9.18 -6.35 -14.29
CA THR A 54 -9.69 -5.46 -15.33
C THR A 54 -9.19 -4.03 -15.15
N PHE A 55 -9.64 -3.38 -14.11
CA PHE A 55 -9.37 -1.98 -13.81
C PHE A 55 -7.93 -1.79 -13.30
N GLY A 56 -7.50 -2.59 -12.31
CA GLY A 56 -6.16 -2.53 -11.74
C GLY A 56 -5.07 -2.77 -12.76
N PHE A 57 -5.22 -3.83 -13.56
CA PHE A 57 -4.34 -4.11 -14.69
C PHE A 57 -4.23 -2.91 -15.65
N SER A 58 -5.38 -2.34 -16.03
CA SER A 58 -5.42 -1.27 -17.03
C SER A 58 -4.73 0.00 -16.58
N LEU A 59 -4.85 0.36 -15.30
CA LEU A 59 -4.13 1.51 -14.75
C LEU A 59 -2.65 1.21 -14.53
N MET A 60 -2.31 0.05 -14.01
CA MET A 60 -0.91 -0.34 -13.76
C MET A 60 -0.10 -0.35 -15.06
N ILE A 61 -0.62 -0.96 -16.12
CA ILE A 61 0.09 -0.99 -17.41
C ILE A 61 0.21 0.41 -17.99
N THR A 62 -0.79 1.28 -17.79
CA THR A 62 -0.75 2.67 -18.21
C THR A 62 0.41 3.43 -17.53
N GLU A 63 0.50 3.36 -16.20
CA GLU A 63 1.51 4.09 -15.45
C GLU A 63 2.93 3.58 -15.74
N ILE A 64 3.12 2.26 -15.79
CA ILE A 64 4.42 1.67 -16.11
C ILE A 64 4.83 2.02 -17.56
N ALA A 65 3.90 1.98 -18.52
CA ALA A 65 4.16 2.37 -19.91
C ALA A 65 4.54 3.86 -20.03
N ILE A 66 3.85 4.75 -19.30
CA ILE A 66 4.20 6.18 -19.25
C ILE A 66 5.64 6.35 -18.75
N GLY A 67 5.99 5.69 -17.66
CA GLY A 67 7.34 5.72 -17.08
C GLY A 67 8.39 5.19 -18.06
N ARG A 68 8.16 4.00 -18.65
CA ARG A 68 9.07 3.34 -19.58
C ARG A 68 9.30 4.16 -20.86
N LYS A 69 8.23 4.75 -21.40
CA LYS A 69 8.27 5.59 -22.59
C LYS A 69 9.07 6.88 -22.36
N THR A 70 8.81 7.56 -21.26
CA THR A 70 9.38 8.89 -21.02
C THR A 70 10.75 8.86 -20.37
N ARG A 71 11.08 7.80 -19.63
CA ARG A 71 12.30 7.69 -18.82
C ARG A 71 12.46 8.81 -17.78
N LEU A 72 11.33 9.35 -17.29
CA LEU A 72 11.28 10.44 -16.32
C LEU A 72 10.49 10.04 -15.08
N SER A 73 10.71 10.76 -13.97
CA SER A 73 9.82 10.72 -12.81
C SER A 73 8.43 11.27 -13.18
N CYS A 74 7.44 11.01 -12.33
CA CYS A 74 6.04 11.36 -12.63
C CYS A 74 5.84 12.81 -13.08
N ILE A 75 6.52 13.78 -12.45
CA ILE A 75 6.42 15.20 -12.83
C ILE A 75 6.88 15.45 -14.27
N GLY A 76 8.00 14.85 -14.65
CA GLY A 76 8.51 14.96 -16.02
C GLY A 76 7.68 14.19 -17.02
N ALA A 77 7.22 13.00 -16.63
CA ALA A 77 6.51 12.06 -17.49
C ALA A 77 5.19 12.63 -18.01
N TYR A 78 4.34 13.14 -17.14
CA TYR A 78 3.06 13.74 -17.55
C TYR A 78 3.26 14.97 -18.43
N LYS A 79 4.22 15.86 -18.09
CA LYS A 79 4.55 17.03 -18.91
C LYS A 79 5.09 16.66 -20.30
N ALA A 80 5.82 15.54 -20.42
CA ALA A 80 6.34 15.05 -21.69
C ALA A 80 5.24 14.49 -22.60
N LEU A 81 4.16 13.95 -22.05
CA LEU A 81 2.99 13.50 -22.81
C LEU A 81 2.15 14.66 -23.31
N ASP A 82 1.81 15.61 -22.44
CA ASP A 82 1.12 16.85 -22.81
C ASP A 82 1.47 17.95 -21.79
N LYS A 83 1.93 19.10 -22.30
CA LYS A 83 2.37 20.24 -21.48
C LYS A 83 1.25 20.77 -20.57
N ARG A 84 -0.01 20.68 -21.00
CA ARG A 84 -1.19 21.13 -20.24
C ARG A 84 -1.42 20.30 -18.98
N PHE A 85 -1.01 19.02 -18.99
CA PHE A 85 -1.13 18.09 -17.88
C PHE A 85 0.12 18.02 -17.00
N GLY A 86 1.05 18.97 -17.13
CA GLY A 86 2.24 19.02 -16.27
C GLY A 86 1.93 19.14 -14.78
N PHE A 87 0.78 19.74 -14.40
CA PHE A 87 0.33 19.83 -13.02
C PHE A 87 -0.01 18.46 -12.40
N LEU A 88 -0.49 17.52 -13.24
CA LEU A 88 -0.83 16.17 -12.79
C LEU A 88 0.37 15.43 -12.21
N GLY A 89 1.56 15.67 -12.76
CA GLY A 89 2.79 15.11 -12.22
C GLY A 89 3.12 15.62 -10.80
N TRP A 90 2.79 16.88 -10.51
CA TRP A 90 2.93 17.42 -9.14
C TRP A 90 1.92 16.80 -8.19
N LEU A 91 0.67 16.63 -8.60
CA LEU A 91 -0.34 15.92 -7.79
C LEU A 91 0.10 14.48 -7.51
N ALA A 92 0.55 13.75 -8.55
CA ALA A 92 1.05 12.39 -8.39
C ALA A 92 2.28 12.28 -7.48
N ALA A 93 3.15 13.30 -7.45
CA ALA A 93 4.28 13.37 -6.53
C ALA A 93 3.87 13.75 -5.10
N PHE A 94 2.81 14.54 -4.94
CA PHE A 94 2.31 14.97 -3.65
C PHE A 94 1.66 13.83 -2.87
N VAL A 95 1.06 12.86 -3.54
CA VAL A 95 0.50 11.66 -2.90
C VAL A 95 1.54 10.91 -2.06
N PRO A 96 2.66 10.42 -2.60
CA PRO A 96 3.67 9.73 -1.80
C PRO A 96 4.36 10.67 -0.79
N PHE A 97 4.38 11.98 -1.03
CA PHE A 97 4.91 12.95 -0.08
C PHE A 97 4.10 12.99 1.23
N ILE A 98 2.77 12.85 1.13
CA ILE A 98 1.89 12.75 2.31
C ILE A 98 1.93 11.35 2.90
N ILE A 99 1.91 10.29 2.08
CA ILE A 99 1.82 8.89 2.55
C ILE A 99 3.10 8.48 3.29
N THR A 100 4.28 8.77 2.74
CA THR A 100 5.56 8.27 3.28
C THR A 100 5.73 8.55 4.77
N PRO A 101 5.47 9.77 5.29
CA PRO A 101 5.62 10.08 6.71
C PRO A 101 4.76 9.21 7.63
N TYR A 102 3.45 9.18 7.44
CA TYR A 102 2.57 8.41 8.33
C TYR A 102 2.72 6.90 8.15
N TYR A 103 3.03 6.45 6.94
CA TYR A 103 3.30 5.04 6.66
C TYR A 103 4.53 4.54 7.42
N CYS A 104 5.57 5.37 7.52
CA CYS A 104 6.76 5.06 8.32
C CYS A 104 6.49 5.05 9.83
N VAL A 105 5.54 5.85 10.33
CA VAL A 105 5.10 5.77 11.74
C VAL A 105 4.50 4.40 12.02
N ILE A 106 3.60 3.94 11.15
CA ILE A 106 3.00 2.60 11.29
C ILE A 106 4.07 1.51 11.17
N GLY A 107 5.02 1.66 10.25
CA GLY A 107 6.17 0.75 10.14
C GLY A 107 6.99 0.68 11.43
N GLY A 108 7.15 1.80 12.13
CA GLY A 108 7.75 1.85 13.47
C GLY A 108 6.95 1.06 14.51
N TRP A 109 5.61 1.16 14.49
CA TRP A 109 4.74 0.35 15.36
C TRP A 109 4.93 -1.16 15.12
N VAL A 110 5.02 -1.54 13.85
CA VAL A 110 5.31 -2.95 13.47
C VAL A 110 6.65 -3.41 14.03
N MET A 111 7.71 -2.59 13.95
CA MET A 111 9.01 -2.91 14.54
C MET A 111 8.94 -3.11 16.06
N LYS A 112 8.19 -2.24 16.77
CA LYS A 112 7.98 -2.37 18.23
C LYS A 112 7.31 -3.69 18.56
N TYR A 113 6.23 -4.04 17.85
CA TYR A 113 5.52 -5.29 18.09
C TYR A 113 6.36 -6.51 17.78
N LEU A 114 7.11 -6.51 16.67
CA LEU A 114 8.07 -7.57 16.37
C LEU A 114 9.07 -7.76 17.52
N PHE A 115 9.65 -6.65 17.99
CA PHE A 115 10.58 -6.69 19.13
C PHE A 115 9.93 -7.24 20.39
N THR A 116 8.70 -6.84 20.71
CA THR A 116 7.94 -7.31 21.86
C THR A 116 7.71 -8.82 21.81
N PHE A 117 7.32 -9.36 20.64
CA PHE A 117 7.12 -10.81 20.47
C PHE A 117 8.43 -11.60 20.53
N ILE A 118 9.53 -11.10 19.95
CA ILE A 118 10.84 -11.78 19.99
C ILE A 118 11.45 -11.75 21.40
N SER A 119 11.24 -10.68 22.16
CA SER A 119 11.75 -10.56 23.54
C SER A 119 10.97 -11.35 24.59
N GLY A 120 9.94 -12.09 24.17
CA GLY A 120 9.14 -12.93 25.07
C GLY A 120 8.02 -12.21 25.82
N ASN A 121 7.77 -10.92 25.50
CA ASN A 121 6.76 -10.09 26.15
C ASN A 121 5.42 -10.08 25.37
N ALA A 122 5.12 -11.15 24.65
CA ALA A 122 3.91 -11.25 23.82
C ALA A 122 2.61 -11.05 24.60
N LEU A 123 2.55 -11.51 25.86
CA LEU A 123 1.41 -11.33 26.76
C LEU A 123 1.08 -9.86 27.05
N GLU A 124 2.10 -9.00 27.12
CA GLU A 124 1.88 -7.56 27.32
C GLU A 124 1.15 -6.92 26.14
N ALA A 125 1.39 -7.41 24.92
CA ALA A 125 0.74 -6.92 23.71
C ALA A 125 -0.72 -7.40 23.54
N ALA A 126 -1.15 -8.41 24.32
CA ALA A 126 -2.48 -9.02 24.25
C ALA A 126 -3.47 -8.47 25.30
N ASP A 127 -3.22 -7.32 25.88
CA ASP A 127 -3.95 -6.72 27.00
C ASP A 127 -5.21 -5.90 26.60
N ASN A 128 -5.84 -6.24 25.49
CA ASN A 128 -7.03 -5.54 24.96
C ASN A 128 -6.83 -4.04 24.69
N GLY A 129 -5.63 -3.66 24.25
CA GLY A 129 -5.31 -2.32 23.74
C GLY A 129 -4.59 -1.39 24.71
N GLY A 130 -4.44 -1.75 25.99
CA GLY A 130 -3.68 -0.95 26.95
C GLY A 130 -2.21 -0.80 26.55
N PHE A 131 -1.58 -1.88 26.10
CA PHE A 131 -0.21 -1.83 25.56
C PHE A 131 -0.08 -0.86 24.40
N PHE A 132 -1.03 -0.92 23.44
CA PHE A 132 -1.01 -0.02 22.28
C PHE A 132 -1.23 1.44 22.70
N SER A 133 -2.23 1.72 23.55
CA SER A 133 -2.52 3.06 24.08
C SER A 133 -1.32 3.67 24.81
N ASN A 134 -0.69 2.87 25.69
CA ASN A 134 0.52 3.28 26.41
C ASN A 134 1.69 3.53 25.45
N PHE A 135 1.90 2.64 24.47
CA PHE A 135 2.98 2.75 23.49
C PHE A 135 2.86 4.01 22.64
N ILE A 136 1.69 4.32 22.10
CA ILE A 136 1.47 5.55 21.29
C ILE A 136 1.45 6.81 22.15
N GLY A 137 1.38 6.68 23.48
CA GLY A 137 1.36 7.80 24.43
C GLY A 137 -0.01 8.45 24.60
N TYR A 138 -1.10 7.72 24.29
CA TYR A 138 -2.46 8.22 24.44
C TYR A 138 -2.81 8.49 25.90
N ASP A 139 -2.41 7.57 26.80
CA ASP A 139 -2.67 7.65 28.24
C ASP A 139 -1.48 8.22 29.04
N ALA A 140 -0.31 8.38 28.41
CA ALA A 140 0.94 8.68 29.11
C ALA A 140 1.10 10.14 29.58
N GLY A 141 0.26 11.07 29.16
CA GLY A 141 0.25 12.47 29.62
C GLY A 141 1.54 13.28 29.45
N SER A 142 2.65 12.68 29.02
CA SER A 142 3.96 13.29 28.91
C SER A 142 4.53 13.20 27.50
N LEU A 143 4.74 14.36 26.89
CA LEU A 143 5.39 14.49 25.57
C LEU A 143 6.80 13.89 25.55
N SER A 144 7.55 14.04 26.66
CA SER A 144 8.94 13.55 26.75
C SER A 144 9.03 12.03 26.71
N SER A 145 8.10 11.30 27.33
CA SER A 145 8.08 9.85 27.28
C SER A 145 7.79 9.32 25.87
N THR A 146 6.90 9.97 25.14
CA THR A 146 6.58 9.62 23.75
C THR A 146 7.78 9.85 22.81
N ILE A 147 8.56 10.90 23.03
CA ILE A 147 9.65 11.29 22.13
C ILE A 147 10.95 10.52 22.43
N PHE A 148 11.32 10.36 23.70
CA PHE A 148 12.67 9.89 24.07
C PHE A 148 12.71 8.47 24.64
N SER A 149 11.59 7.90 25.04
CA SER A 149 11.55 6.55 25.58
C SER A 149 11.50 5.48 24.49
N LEU A 150 12.24 4.38 24.64
CA LEU A 150 12.11 3.16 23.83
C LEU A 150 10.74 2.50 23.99
N ASN A 151 9.98 2.87 25.00
CA ASN A 151 8.58 2.47 25.16
C ASN A 151 7.61 3.39 24.38
N GLY A 152 8.06 4.52 23.85
CA GLY A 152 7.29 5.40 22.98
C GLY A 152 7.48 5.08 21.49
N PRO A 153 6.65 5.65 20.60
CA PRO A 153 6.64 5.33 19.17
C PRO A 153 7.77 5.99 18.39
N THR A 154 8.30 7.13 18.84
CA THR A 154 9.24 7.95 18.06
C THR A 154 10.56 7.25 17.73
N PRO A 155 11.26 6.57 18.67
CA PRO A 155 12.50 5.87 18.34
C PRO A 155 12.30 4.77 17.29
N TRP A 156 11.19 4.07 17.33
CA TRP A 156 10.86 3.02 16.37
C TRP A 156 10.50 3.59 15.00
N PHE A 157 9.80 4.72 14.96
CA PHE A 157 9.56 5.49 13.74
C PHE A 157 10.86 5.91 13.09
N ILE A 158 11.79 6.52 13.85
CA ILE A 158 13.10 6.93 13.35
C ILE A 158 13.87 5.72 12.82
N LEU A 159 13.88 4.61 13.56
CA LEU A 159 14.58 3.39 13.16
C LEU A 159 14.02 2.84 11.83
N PHE A 160 12.69 2.83 11.65
CA PHE A 160 12.05 2.38 10.42
C PHE A 160 12.40 3.32 9.23
N VAL A 161 12.36 4.63 9.42
CA VAL A 161 12.77 5.61 8.40
C VAL A 161 14.23 5.40 8.01
N LEU A 162 15.13 5.18 8.97
CA LEU A 162 16.53 4.91 8.69
C LEU A 162 16.73 3.59 7.92
N ALA A 163 16.02 2.53 8.27
CA ALA A 163 16.07 1.27 7.54
C ALA A 163 15.64 1.45 6.06
N THR A 164 14.56 2.18 5.81
CA THR A 164 14.11 2.56 4.46
C THR A 164 15.17 3.39 3.73
N THR A 165 15.71 4.40 4.40
CA THR A 165 16.73 5.32 3.85
C THR A 165 17.98 4.57 3.41
N ILE A 166 18.47 3.62 4.23
CA ILE A 166 19.65 2.82 3.91
C ILE A 166 19.46 2.08 2.58
N VAL A 167 18.30 1.48 2.35
CA VAL A 167 18.04 0.77 1.10
C VAL A 167 18.00 1.74 -0.09
N VAL A 168 17.27 2.85 0.04
CA VAL A 168 17.09 3.81 -1.06
C VAL A 168 18.39 4.52 -1.45
N ILE A 169 19.28 4.79 -0.50
CA ILE A 169 20.55 5.49 -0.76
C ILE A 169 21.48 4.67 -1.68
N PHE A 170 21.40 3.32 -1.59
CA PHE A 170 22.19 2.41 -2.46
C PHE A 170 21.65 2.32 -3.90
N GLY A 171 20.48 2.89 -4.17
CA GLY A 171 19.90 3.01 -5.51
C GLY A 171 19.10 1.79 -5.96
N VAL A 172 18.76 1.79 -7.27
CA VAL A 172 17.78 0.84 -7.80
C VAL A 172 18.31 -0.59 -7.77
N GLU A 173 19.46 -0.86 -8.37
CA GLU A 173 20.00 -2.22 -8.52
C GLU A 173 20.52 -2.78 -7.19
N LYS A 174 21.40 -2.02 -6.50
CA LYS A 174 22.11 -2.51 -5.30
C LYS A 174 21.29 -2.38 -4.02
N GLY A 175 20.30 -1.50 -4.00
CA GLY A 175 19.40 -1.25 -2.87
C GLY A 175 18.05 -1.94 -3.09
N ILE A 176 17.18 -1.32 -3.89
CA ILE A 176 15.78 -1.68 -4.05
C ILE A 176 15.61 -3.10 -4.59
N GLU A 177 16.25 -3.41 -5.73
CA GLU A 177 16.15 -4.71 -6.39
C GLU A 177 16.68 -5.82 -5.49
N LYS A 178 17.86 -5.60 -4.88
CA LYS A 178 18.46 -6.60 -3.98
C LYS A 178 17.60 -6.85 -2.75
N ALA A 179 17.07 -5.80 -2.12
CA ALA A 179 16.18 -5.92 -0.97
C ALA A 179 14.91 -6.69 -1.35
N SER A 180 14.24 -6.33 -2.45
CA SER A 180 13.03 -7.00 -2.91
C SER A 180 13.27 -8.47 -3.27
N ARG A 181 14.38 -8.80 -3.90
CA ARG A 181 14.75 -10.20 -4.22
C ARG A 181 14.87 -11.10 -2.99
N ILE A 182 15.25 -10.55 -1.84
CA ILE A 182 15.38 -11.30 -0.59
C ILE A 182 14.04 -11.30 0.17
N MET A 183 13.44 -10.12 0.34
CA MET A 183 12.29 -9.94 1.21
C MET A 183 11.01 -10.58 0.64
N MET A 184 10.78 -10.48 -0.69
CA MET A 184 9.54 -10.96 -1.30
C MET A 184 9.34 -12.48 -1.23
N PRO A 185 10.34 -13.34 -1.54
CA PRO A 185 10.19 -14.79 -1.35
C PRO A 185 9.97 -15.18 0.12
N ILE A 186 10.70 -14.55 1.05
CA ILE A 186 10.54 -14.83 2.48
C ILE A 186 9.12 -14.44 2.92
N LEU A 187 8.66 -13.25 2.53
CA LEU A 187 7.31 -12.76 2.83
C LEU A 187 6.23 -13.72 2.30
N ALA A 188 6.38 -14.22 1.07
CA ALA A 188 5.43 -15.18 0.49
C ALA A 188 5.40 -16.51 1.27
N ILE A 189 6.57 -17.04 1.66
CA ILE A 189 6.67 -18.26 2.46
C ILE A 189 6.01 -18.06 3.84
N LEU A 190 6.34 -16.97 4.53
CA LEU A 190 5.77 -16.67 5.84
C LEU A 190 4.24 -16.51 5.78
N ALA A 191 3.72 -15.86 4.72
CA ALA A 191 2.28 -15.72 4.50
C ALA A 191 1.58 -17.09 4.37
N VAL A 192 2.14 -17.98 3.56
CA VAL A 192 1.58 -19.33 3.39
C VAL A 192 1.63 -20.13 4.70
N VAL A 193 2.73 -20.07 5.43
CA VAL A 193 2.88 -20.76 6.73
C VAL A 193 1.81 -20.29 7.72
N ILE A 194 1.62 -18.98 7.85
CA ILE A 194 0.61 -18.43 8.78
C ILE A 194 -0.80 -18.76 8.29
N ALA A 195 -1.08 -18.70 6.99
CA ALA A 195 -2.39 -19.05 6.45
C ALA A 195 -2.75 -20.52 6.74
N ILE A 196 -1.82 -21.45 6.52
CA ILE A 196 -2.01 -22.86 6.85
C ILE A 196 -2.28 -23.02 8.37
N TYR A 197 -1.49 -22.36 9.20
CA TYR A 197 -1.67 -22.43 10.64
C TYR A 197 -3.03 -21.85 11.09
N SER A 198 -3.45 -20.71 10.53
CA SER A 198 -4.75 -20.09 10.81
C SER A 198 -5.92 -21.07 10.55
N LEU A 199 -5.82 -21.89 9.51
CA LEU A 199 -6.85 -22.89 9.17
C LEU A 199 -6.91 -24.09 10.12
N THR A 200 -5.88 -24.30 10.96
CA THR A 200 -5.87 -25.37 11.97
C THR A 200 -6.55 -24.98 13.29
N ILE A 201 -6.95 -23.72 13.44
CA ILE A 201 -7.58 -23.21 14.66
C ILE A 201 -9.01 -23.78 14.77
N PRO A 202 -9.45 -24.27 15.94
CA PRO A 202 -10.84 -24.67 16.15
C PRO A 202 -11.80 -23.52 15.80
N GLY A 203 -12.81 -23.82 14.97
CA GLY A 203 -13.78 -22.81 14.48
C GLY A 203 -13.36 -22.04 13.22
N ALA A 204 -12.10 -22.11 12.78
CA ALA A 204 -11.61 -21.40 11.60
C ALA A 204 -12.35 -21.74 10.30
N MET A 205 -12.94 -22.93 10.20
CA MET A 205 -13.70 -23.38 9.02
C MET A 205 -14.92 -22.50 8.74
N GLN A 206 -15.55 -21.93 9.76
CA GLN A 206 -16.66 -20.98 9.57
C GLN A 206 -16.18 -19.70 8.90
N GLY A 207 -15.07 -19.14 9.37
CA GLY A 207 -14.45 -17.96 8.76
C GLY A 207 -13.93 -18.23 7.35
N LEU A 208 -13.37 -19.42 7.10
CA LEU A 208 -12.96 -19.84 5.76
C LEU A 208 -14.13 -19.88 4.78
N LYS A 209 -15.25 -20.50 5.18
CA LYS A 209 -16.46 -20.55 4.35
C LYS A 209 -16.99 -19.16 4.05
N TYR A 210 -17.07 -18.29 5.07
CA TYR A 210 -17.47 -16.90 4.90
C TYR A 210 -16.57 -16.14 3.90
N TYR A 211 -15.26 -16.35 3.98
CA TYR A 211 -14.30 -15.64 3.15
C TYR A 211 -14.26 -16.11 1.69
N ILE A 212 -14.48 -17.42 1.45
CA ILE A 212 -14.34 -17.99 0.09
C ILE A 212 -15.66 -18.07 -0.65
N LEU A 213 -16.76 -18.42 0.03
CA LEU A 213 -18.05 -18.66 -0.61
C LEU A 213 -18.78 -17.33 -0.85
N PRO A 214 -19.04 -16.93 -2.12
CA PRO A 214 -19.75 -15.70 -2.41
C PRO A 214 -21.23 -15.81 -2.05
N ASP A 215 -21.68 -14.95 -1.14
CA ASP A 215 -23.09 -14.77 -0.83
C ASP A 215 -23.62 -13.54 -1.56
N PHE A 216 -24.34 -13.75 -2.65
CA PHE A 216 -24.88 -12.66 -3.48
C PHE A 216 -25.94 -11.83 -2.77
N SER A 217 -26.56 -12.33 -1.68
CA SER A 217 -27.50 -11.54 -0.89
C SER A 217 -26.86 -10.37 -0.17
N GLN A 218 -25.54 -10.44 0.08
CA GLN A 218 -24.73 -9.40 0.71
C GLN A 218 -24.10 -8.42 -0.30
N PHE A 219 -24.35 -8.61 -1.60
CA PHE A 219 -23.83 -7.71 -2.62
C PHE A 219 -24.48 -6.32 -2.51
N SER A 220 -23.64 -5.30 -2.48
CA SER A 220 -24.06 -3.90 -2.39
C SER A 220 -23.15 -2.97 -3.20
N VAL A 221 -23.61 -1.75 -3.43
CA VAL A 221 -22.76 -0.71 -4.03
C VAL A 221 -21.52 -0.45 -3.16
N SER A 222 -21.66 -0.50 -1.84
CA SER A 222 -20.57 -0.36 -0.89
C SER A 222 -19.51 -1.46 -1.03
N THR A 223 -19.93 -2.70 -1.38
CA THR A 223 -18.99 -3.81 -1.70
C THR A 223 -18.10 -3.44 -2.88
N VAL A 224 -18.67 -2.86 -3.94
CA VAL A 224 -17.91 -2.45 -5.13
C VAL A 224 -16.99 -1.27 -4.82
N LEU A 225 -17.49 -0.24 -4.13
CA LEU A 225 -16.71 0.94 -3.77
C LEU A 225 -15.57 0.59 -2.81
N GLY A 226 -15.84 -0.27 -1.80
CA GLY A 226 -14.83 -0.75 -0.87
C GLY A 226 -13.73 -1.57 -1.57
N ALA A 227 -14.12 -2.51 -2.45
CA ALA A 227 -13.18 -3.31 -3.22
C ALA A 227 -12.31 -2.46 -4.16
N MET A 228 -12.90 -1.44 -4.77
CA MET A 228 -12.22 -0.53 -5.65
C MET A 228 -11.20 0.35 -4.90
N GLY A 229 -11.61 0.95 -3.78
CA GLY A 229 -10.71 1.74 -2.93
C GLY A 229 -9.55 0.89 -2.39
N GLN A 230 -9.83 -0.37 -2.02
CA GLN A 230 -8.78 -1.32 -1.60
C GLN A 230 -7.79 -1.62 -2.72
N MET A 231 -8.28 -1.88 -3.93
CA MET A 231 -7.44 -2.19 -5.08
C MET A 231 -6.48 -1.04 -5.42
N PHE A 232 -6.95 0.21 -5.39
CA PHE A 232 -6.10 1.38 -5.61
C PHE A 232 -4.93 1.44 -4.64
N TYR A 233 -5.25 1.29 -3.37
CA TYR A 233 -4.24 1.34 -2.31
C TYR A 233 -3.26 0.17 -2.42
N SER A 234 -3.78 -1.05 -2.61
CA SER A 234 -3.00 -2.28 -2.72
C SER A 234 -2.01 -2.23 -3.89
N MET A 235 -2.48 -1.90 -5.08
CA MET A 235 -1.66 -1.95 -6.30
C MET A 235 -0.72 -0.74 -6.49
N SER A 236 -0.58 0.13 -5.50
CA SER A 236 0.29 1.34 -5.54
C SER A 236 0.01 2.24 -6.76
N LEU A 237 -1.26 2.40 -7.13
CA LEU A 237 -1.68 3.19 -8.30
C LEU A 237 -1.87 4.67 -7.95
N ALA A 238 -1.75 5.54 -8.95
CA ALA A 238 -1.98 6.97 -8.86
C ALA A 238 -1.07 7.76 -7.89
N MET A 239 0.02 7.16 -7.44
CA MET A 239 1.00 7.79 -6.54
C MET A 239 2.40 7.92 -7.17
N GLY A 240 2.49 7.82 -8.50
CA GLY A 240 3.73 8.01 -9.25
C GLY A 240 4.77 6.89 -9.10
N ILE A 241 4.53 5.87 -8.27
CA ILE A 241 5.46 4.75 -8.04
C ILE A 241 5.60 3.93 -9.31
N MET A 242 4.50 3.50 -9.92
CA MET A 242 4.53 2.66 -11.13
C MET A 242 5.13 3.40 -12.33
N ILE A 243 4.95 4.73 -12.42
CA ILE A 243 5.64 5.58 -13.40
C ILE A 243 7.15 5.60 -13.12
N THR A 244 7.55 5.79 -11.88
CA THR A 244 8.97 5.83 -11.47
C THR A 244 9.65 4.49 -11.78
N TYR A 245 9.05 3.37 -11.37
CA TYR A 245 9.59 2.03 -11.64
C TYR A 245 9.57 1.69 -13.13
N GLY A 246 8.52 2.06 -13.84
CA GLY A 246 8.46 1.96 -15.29
C GLY A 246 9.62 2.69 -15.97
N SER A 247 10.02 3.86 -15.44
CA SER A 247 11.15 4.62 -15.99
C SER A 247 12.51 3.93 -15.80
N TYR A 248 12.61 2.97 -14.90
CA TYR A 248 13.79 2.11 -14.69
C TYR A 248 13.71 0.78 -15.43
N MET A 249 12.55 0.45 -16.03
CA MET A 249 12.37 -0.80 -16.78
C MET A 249 13.11 -0.73 -18.11
N GLN A 250 13.83 -1.79 -18.46
CA GLN A 250 14.51 -1.91 -19.75
C GLN A 250 13.51 -2.11 -20.89
N LYS A 251 13.82 -1.59 -22.08
CA LYS A 251 12.91 -1.65 -23.25
C LYS A 251 12.68 -3.07 -23.78
N GLU A 252 13.65 -3.95 -23.58
CA GLU A 252 13.65 -5.35 -24.00
C GLU A 252 12.68 -6.21 -23.16
N ASN A 253 12.29 -5.73 -21.98
CA ASN A 253 11.39 -6.46 -21.11
C ASN A 253 9.94 -6.40 -21.61
N LEU A 254 9.27 -7.57 -21.63
CA LEU A 254 7.86 -7.72 -21.99
C LEU A 254 6.96 -7.03 -20.95
N LEU A 255 6.42 -5.87 -21.29
CA LEU A 255 5.70 -5.04 -20.33
C LEU A 255 4.40 -5.70 -19.87
N GLU A 256 3.54 -6.17 -20.79
CA GLU A 256 2.29 -6.84 -20.43
C GLU A 256 2.51 -8.04 -19.53
N HIS A 257 3.51 -8.86 -19.85
CA HIS A 257 3.83 -10.04 -19.05
C HIS A 257 4.32 -9.66 -17.64
N SER A 258 5.16 -8.63 -17.53
CA SER A 258 5.63 -8.15 -16.22
C SER A 258 4.49 -7.60 -15.36
N VAL A 259 3.58 -6.81 -15.96
CA VAL A 259 2.40 -6.28 -15.26
C VAL A 259 1.48 -7.40 -14.80
N THR A 260 1.23 -8.40 -15.65
CA THR A 260 0.43 -9.58 -15.27
C THR A 260 1.05 -10.33 -14.09
N GLN A 261 2.38 -10.47 -14.05
CA GLN A 261 3.05 -11.10 -12.91
C GLN A 261 2.88 -10.29 -11.61
N ILE A 262 2.98 -8.95 -11.68
CA ILE A 262 2.76 -8.07 -10.52
C ILE A 262 1.31 -8.19 -10.03
N GLU A 263 0.36 -8.10 -10.95
CA GLU A 263 -1.08 -8.22 -10.69
C GLU A 263 -1.43 -9.56 -10.00
N ILE A 264 -0.93 -10.67 -10.53
CA ILE A 264 -1.14 -12.00 -9.95
C ILE A 264 -0.52 -12.08 -8.55
N PHE A 265 0.69 -11.55 -8.38
CA PHE A 265 1.39 -11.61 -7.10
C PHE A 265 0.66 -10.81 -6.02
N ASP A 266 0.24 -9.58 -6.31
CA ASP A 266 -0.53 -8.74 -5.38
C ASP A 266 -1.88 -9.35 -5.02
N THR A 267 -2.62 -9.81 -6.04
CA THR A 267 -3.95 -10.41 -5.86
C THR A 267 -3.88 -11.72 -5.06
N LEU A 268 -2.90 -12.59 -5.38
CA LEU A 268 -2.68 -13.83 -4.63
C LEU A 268 -2.27 -13.54 -3.19
N PHE A 269 -1.43 -12.52 -2.99
CA PHE A 269 -1.03 -12.15 -1.64
C PHE A 269 -2.20 -11.59 -0.82
N ALA A 270 -3.05 -10.73 -1.41
CA ALA A 270 -4.27 -10.25 -0.75
C ALA A 270 -5.21 -11.42 -0.37
N PHE A 271 -5.36 -12.39 -1.26
CA PHE A 271 -6.12 -13.62 -1.00
C PHE A 271 -5.53 -14.41 0.18
N VAL A 272 -4.22 -14.64 0.20
CA VAL A 272 -3.55 -15.37 1.29
C VAL A 272 -3.62 -14.57 2.60
N ALA A 273 -3.49 -13.24 2.56
CA ALA A 273 -3.65 -12.38 3.73
C ALA A 273 -5.06 -12.51 4.35
N GLY A 274 -6.10 -12.58 3.52
CA GLY A 274 -7.45 -12.90 3.99
C GLY A 274 -7.54 -14.27 4.65
N LEU A 275 -6.90 -15.30 4.11
CA LEU A 275 -6.82 -16.64 4.71
C LEU A 275 -6.04 -16.65 6.05
N MET A 276 -5.04 -15.78 6.19
CA MET A 276 -4.29 -15.67 7.43
C MET A 276 -5.13 -15.09 8.58
N ILE A 277 -5.95 -14.10 8.28
CA ILE A 277 -6.55 -13.23 9.28
C ILE A 277 -8.02 -13.56 9.51
N ILE A 278 -8.83 -13.67 8.47
CA ILE A 278 -10.28 -13.79 8.61
C ILE A 278 -10.71 -15.07 9.34
N PRO A 279 -10.19 -16.27 9.01
CA PRO A 279 -10.56 -17.48 9.73
C PRO A 279 -10.21 -17.43 11.21
N ALA A 280 -9.02 -16.92 11.55
CA ALA A 280 -8.55 -16.82 12.92
C ALA A 280 -9.36 -15.82 13.75
N VAL A 281 -9.61 -14.63 13.21
CA VAL A 281 -10.35 -13.56 13.93
C VAL A 281 -11.82 -13.91 14.07
N ILE A 282 -12.47 -14.50 13.07
CA ILE A 282 -13.87 -14.96 13.16
C ILE A 282 -13.98 -16.09 14.20
N ALA A 283 -13.05 -17.04 14.21
CA ALA A 283 -13.03 -18.10 15.22
C ALA A 283 -12.87 -17.53 16.63
N PHE A 284 -11.97 -16.56 16.81
CA PHE A 284 -11.75 -15.87 18.09
C PHE A 284 -12.98 -15.09 18.56
N ASN A 285 -13.73 -14.47 17.66
CA ASN A 285 -14.95 -13.71 17.94
C ASN A 285 -16.22 -14.60 18.02
N GLY A 286 -16.08 -15.89 18.23
CA GLY A 286 -17.22 -16.81 18.38
C GLY A 286 -18.04 -17.01 17.08
N GLY A 287 -17.46 -16.73 15.92
CA GLY A 287 -18.09 -16.94 14.61
C GLY A 287 -18.74 -15.69 14.01
N ASP A 288 -18.65 -14.52 14.65
CA ASP A 288 -19.27 -13.28 14.16
C ASP A 288 -18.28 -12.43 13.32
N PRO A 289 -18.51 -12.29 11.98
CA PRO A 289 -17.65 -11.49 11.12
C PRO A 289 -17.80 -9.98 11.35
N SER A 290 -18.89 -9.50 11.97
CA SER A 290 -19.13 -8.08 12.20
C SER A 290 -18.20 -7.46 13.25
N GLN A 291 -17.58 -8.31 14.08
CA GLN A 291 -16.67 -7.88 15.16
C GLN A 291 -15.20 -7.76 14.72
N VAL A 292 -14.92 -7.85 13.43
CA VAL A 292 -13.55 -7.62 12.92
C VAL A 292 -13.22 -6.13 12.97
N ASN A 293 -12.29 -5.77 13.85
CA ASN A 293 -11.81 -4.39 14.00
C ASN A 293 -11.17 -3.86 12.71
N SER A 294 -11.16 -2.53 12.55
CA SER A 294 -10.57 -1.85 11.41
C SER A 294 -9.19 -1.25 11.72
N GLY A 295 -8.39 -1.05 10.68
CA GLY A 295 -7.16 -0.28 10.74
C GLY A 295 -6.16 -0.78 11.80
N PRO A 296 -5.53 0.16 12.55
CA PRO A 296 -4.58 -0.19 13.60
C PRO A 296 -5.15 -1.10 14.68
N GLY A 297 -6.45 -0.99 14.98
CA GLY A 297 -7.12 -1.84 15.99
C GLY A 297 -7.07 -3.33 15.64
N LEU A 298 -7.25 -3.69 14.36
CA LEU A 298 -7.11 -5.08 13.94
C LEU A 298 -5.69 -5.60 14.17
N MET A 299 -4.68 -4.85 13.71
CA MET A 299 -3.30 -5.31 13.69
C MET A 299 -2.61 -5.26 15.06
N PHE A 300 -2.87 -4.21 15.84
CA PHE A 300 -2.12 -3.95 17.08
C PHE A 300 -2.90 -4.25 18.37
N ILE A 301 -4.19 -4.56 18.25
CA ILE A 301 -5.02 -4.96 19.41
C ILE A 301 -5.57 -6.36 19.20
N THR A 302 -6.40 -6.57 18.14
CA THR A 302 -7.10 -7.85 17.96
C THR A 302 -6.14 -9.00 17.67
N LEU A 303 -5.22 -8.85 16.71
CA LEU A 303 -4.32 -9.95 16.33
C LEU A 303 -3.38 -10.41 17.45
N PRO A 304 -2.76 -9.54 18.28
CA PRO A 304 -2.05 -9.98 19.47
C PRO A 304 -2.89 -10.84 20.43
N MET A 305 -4.17 -10.47 20.67
CA MET A 305 -5.09 -11.27 21.48
C MET A 305 -5.41 -12.62 20.85
N VAL A 306 -5.62 -12.64 19.52
CA VAL A 306 -5.81 -13.88 18.75
C VAL A 306 -4.58 -14.78 18.88
N PHE A 307 -3.36 -14.23 18.72
CA PHE A 307 -2.12 -15.00 18.87
C PHE A 307 -1.95 -15.55 20.28
N ASP A 308 -2.27 -14.76 21.32
CA ASP A 308 -2.20 -15.22 22.70
C ASP A 308 -3.11 -16.44 22.98
N SER A 309 -4.28 -16.48 22.35
CA SER A 309 -5.20 -17.61 22.44
C SER A 309 -4.72 -18.88 21.71
N MET A 310 -3.66 -18.78 20.89
CA MET A 310 -3.15 -19.89 20.05
C MET A 310 -2.03 -20.68 20.73
N LYS A 311 -1.97 -21.98 20.45
CA LYS A 311 -0.78 -22.78 20.75
C LYS A 311 0.39 -22.25 19.92
N PHE A 312 1.53 -21.94 20.53
CA PHE A 312 2.69 -21.28 19.92
C PHE A 312 2.45 -19.83 19.46
N GLY A 313 1.47 -19.13 20.03
CA GLY A 313 1.07 -17.79 19.59
C GLY A 313 2.20 -16.77 19.59
N THR A 314 3.13 -16.81 20.54
CA THR A 314 4.33 -15.95 20.57
C THR A 314 5.17 -16.11 19.30
N ILE A 315 5.40 -17.35 18.85
CA ILE A 315 6.19 -17.63 17.64
C ILE A 315 5.41 -17.17 16.40
N ILE A 316 4.12 -17.50 16.32
CA ILE A 316 3.27 -17.10 15.20
C ILE A 316 3.16 -15.59 15.11
N GLY A 317 3.00 -14.89 16.23
CA GLY A 317 2.99 -13.43 16.28
C GLY A 317 4.32 -12.81 15.83
N ALA A 318 5.46 -13.35 16.29
CA ALA A 318 6.77 -12.91 15.81
C ALA A 318 6.94 -13.11 14.30
N VAL A 319 6.53 -14.25 13.76
CA VAL A 319 6.56 -14.55 12.32
C VAL A 319 5.62 -13.61 11.56
N PHE A 320 4.44 -13.34 12.10
CA PHE A 320 3.48 -12.41 11.51
C PHE A 320 4.04 -10.97 11.46
N PHE A 321 4.54 -10.44 12.58
CA PHE A 321 5.10 -9.08 12.59
C PHE A 321 6.38 -8.95 11.76
N LEU A 322 7.17 -10.03 11.60
CA LEU A 322 8.30 -10.07 10.66
C LEU A 322 7.81 -9.97 9.19
N LEU A 323 6.76 -10.70 8.86
CA LEU A 323 6.11 -10.63 7.54
C LEU A 323 5.59 -9.22 7.27
N VAL A 324 4.87 -8.64 8.24
CA VAL A 324 4.33 -7.26 8.14
C VAL A 324 5.45 -6.24 8.01
N LEU A 325 6.57 -6.42 8.72
CA LEU A 325 7.74 -5.55 8.61
C LEU A 325 8.33 -5.56 7.19
N PHE A 326 8.47 -6.74 6.57
CA PHE A 326 8.97 -6.82 5.20
C PHE A 326 8.00 -6.18 4.20
N ALA A 327 6.70 -6.40 4.34
CA ALA A 327 5.68 -5.74 3.52
C ALA A 327 5.71 -4.22 3.68
N ALA A 328 5.85 -3.73 4.91
CA ALA A 328 5.96 -2.29 5.19
C ALA A 328 7.25 -1.69 4.61
N LEU A 329 8.39 -2.38 4.73
CA LEU A 329 9.67 -1.89 4.21
C LEU A 329 9.69 -1.84 2.68
N THR A 330 9.20 -2.86 1.97
CA THR A 330 9.17 -2.85 0.50
C THR A 330 8.34 -1.70 -0.06
N SER A 331 7.19 -1.42 0.56
CA SER A 331 6.32 -0.31 0.16
C SER A 331 6.92 1.06 0.52
N SER A 332 7.49 1.23 1.73
CA SER A 332 8.13 2.50 2.12
C SER A 332 9.34 2.85 1.27
N ILE A 333 10.12 1.84 0.84
CA ILE A 333 11.23 1.99 -0.10
C ILE A 333 10.72 2.56 -1.43
N SER A 334 9.61 2.07 -1.95
CA SER A 334 9.02 2.51 -3.22
C SER A 334 8.47 3.93 -3.14
N LEU A 335 7.80 4.27 -2.04
CA LEU A 335 7.31 5.62 -1.76
C LEU A 335 8.47 6.61 -1.71
N MET A 336 9.51 6.31 -0.92
CA MET A 336 10.69 7.17 -0.77
C MET A 336 11.47 7.30 -2.09
N GLU A 337 11.66 6.22 -2.84
CA GLU A 337 12.34 6.25 -4.15
C GLU A 337 11.63 7.14 -5.15
N THR A 338 10.30 7.12 -5.16
CA THR A 338 9.51 8.00 -6.03
C THR A 338 9.83 9.46 -5.79
N LEU A 339 9.88 9.88 -4.53
CA LEU A 339 10.21 11.25 -4.13
C LEU A 339 11.67 11.60 -4.45
N VAL A 340 12.59 10.69 -4.16
CA VAL A 340 14.02 10.85 -4.50
C VAL A 340 14.21 11.02 -6.01
N SER A 341 13.53 10.19 -6.81
CA SER A 341 13.55 10.30 -8.28
C SER A 341 13.05 11.67 -8.75
N VAL A 342 12.00 12.21 -8.15
CA VAL A 342 11.48 13.54 -8.44
C VAL A 342 12.52 14.63 -8.15
N LEU A 343 13.18 14.62 -6.99
CA LEU A 343 14.22 15.59 -6.67
C LEU A 343 15.44 15.47 -7.57
N MET A 344 15.82 14.25 -7.95
CA MET A 344 16.91 14.03 -8.90
C MET A 344 16.61 14.62 -10.28
N ASP A 345 15.38 14.43 -10.77
CA ASP A 345 14.97 14.89 -12.10
C ASP A 345 14.69 16.40 -12.15
N LYS A 346 14.05 16.96 -11.13
CA LYS A 346 13.61 18.37 -11.12
C LYS A 346 14.60 19.34 -10.50
N ALA A 347 15.21 18.97 -9.38
CA ALA A 347 16.18 19.80 -8.69
C ALA A 347 17.62 19.42 -9.05
N HIS A 348 17.82 18.46 -9.96
CA HIS A 348 19.14 17.97 -10.38
C HIS A 348 20.04 17.53 -9.23
N MET A 349 19.44 17.12 -8.11
CA MET A 349 20.14 16.69 -6.91
C MET A 349 20.86 15.35 -7.13
N LYS A 350 22.00 15.15 -6.48
CA LYS A 350 22.62 13.83 -6.38
C LYS A 350 21.74 12.93 -5.53
N ARG A 351 21.69 11.62 -5.83
CA ARG A 351 20.87 10.64 -5.11
C ARG A 351 21.04 10.75 -3.58
N LYS A 352 22.27 10.74 -3.08
CA LYS A 352 22.55 10.82 -1.64
C LYS A 352 21.89 12.06 -1.00
N THR A 353 22.05 13.22 -1.62
CA THR A 353 21.48 14.49 -1.12
C THR A 353 19.95 14.46 -1.18
N ALA A 354 19.37 13.97 -2.29
CA ALA A 354 17.92 13.83 -2.44
C ALA A 354 17.34 12.88 -1.38
N THR A 355 17.99 11.72 -1.15
CA THR A 355 17.55 10.76 -0.14
C THR A 355 17.58 11.38 1.26
N ILE A 356 18.66 12.08 1.65
CA ILE A 356 18.75 12.75 2.95
C ILE A 356 17.66 13.83 3.10
N ALA A 357 17.39 14.60 2.05
CA ALA A 357 16.35 15.64 2.08
C ALA A 357 14.95 15.02 2.28
N ILE A 358 14.63 13.94 1.59
CA ILE A 358 13.35 13.23 1.77
C ILE A 358 13.27 12.57 3.16
N THR A 359 14.35 11.98 3.65
CA THR A 359 14.42 11.42 5.00
C THR A 359 14.14 12.50 6.06
N ALA A 360 14.77 13.66 5.95
CA ALA A 360 14.53 14.77 6.88
C ALA A 360 13.08 15.26 6.82
N SER A 361 12.51 15.42 5.61
CA SER A 361 11.10 15.79 5.43
C SER A 361 10.17 14.74 6.04
N CYS A 362 10.45 13.44 5.82
CA CYS A 362 9.68 12.34 6.38
C CYS A 362 9.70 12.36 7.92
N LEU A 363 10.86 12.58 8.53
CA LEU A 363 10.98 12.67 9.98
C LEU A 363 10.21 13.87 10.55
N ILE A 364 10.29 15.03 9.93
CA ILE A 364 9.59 16.25 10.39
C ILE A 364 8.08 16.08 10.28
N ILE A 365 7.57 15.69 9.10
CA ILE A 365 6.13 15.58 8.86
C ILE A 365 5.56 14.37 9.62
N GLY A 366 6.30 13.26 9.69
CA GLY A 366 5.88 12.06 10.39
C GLY A 366 5.70 12.27 11.90
N MET A 367 6.44 13.22 12.50
CA MET A 367 6.20 13.59 13.91
C MET A 367 4.78 14.09 14.16
N LEU A 368 4.13 14.75 13.20
CA LEU A 368 2.73 15.15 13.32
C LEU A 368 1.81 13.93 13.49
N SER A 369 2.03 12.89 12.68
CA SER A 369 1.26 11.63 12.80
C SER A 369 1.65 10.83 14.05
N CYS A 370 2.92 10.82 14.40
CA CYS A 370 3.43 10.12 15.59
C CYS A 370 2.85 10.69 16.90
N LEU A 371 2.86 12.01 17.04
CA LEU A 371 2.30 12.69 18.21
C LEU A 371 0.78 12.82 18.12
N GLY A 372 0.23 12.95 16.91
CA GLY A 372 -1.18 13.13 16.65
C GLY A 372 -2.05 11.90 16.95
N TYR A 373 -1.45 10.73 17.03
CA TYR A 373 -2.16 9.51 17.47
C TYR A 373 -2.03 9.26 18.97
N GLY A 374 -1.14 9.96 19.63
CA GLY A 374 -0.84 9.89 21.07
C GLY A 374 -1.14 11.19 21.80
N PRO A 375 -0.12 11.95 22.28
CA PRO A 375 -0.33 13.14 23.12
C PRO A 375 -1.17 14.26 22.48
N TRP A 376 -1.20 14.33 21.15
CA TRP A 376 -1.98 15.32 20.39
C TRP A 376 -3.27 14.74 19.79
N ALA A 377 -3.73 13.60 20.25
CA ALA A 377 -4.93 12.92 19.72
C ALA A 377 -6.21 13.78 19.78
N THR A 378 -6.24 14.76 20.67
CA THR A 378 -7.35 15.74 20.78
C THR A 378 -7.30 16.83 19.70
N ILE A 379 -6.15 17.01 19.02
CA ILE A 379 -6.01 17.98 17.92
C ILE A 379 -6.46 17.30 16.63
N THR A 380 -7.61 17.68 16.13
CA THR A 380 -8.21 17.09 14.93
C THR A 380 -8.37 18.09 13.80
N ILE A 381 -8.29 17.61 12.55
CA ILE A 381 -8.59 18.36 11.34
C ILE A 381 -9.82 17.72 10.70
N ILE A 382 -10.91 18.45 10.58
CA ILE A 382 -12.21 17.94 10.09
C ILE A 382 -12.65 16.70 10.90
N GLY A 383 -12.43 16.71 12.23
CA GLY A 383 -12.78 15.60 13.11
C GLY A 383 -11.85 14.37 13.03
N MET A 384 -10.77 14.40 12.25
CA MET A 384 -9.82 13.32 12.08
C MET A 384 -8.48 13.66 12.76
N GLN A 385 -7.83 12.67 13.38
CA GLN A 385 -6.45 12.79 13.85
C GLN A 385 -5.49 12.98 12.66
N PHE A 386 -4.27 13.47 12.89
CA PHE A 386 -3.34 13.79 11.80
C PHE A 386 -3.08 12.62 10.84
N LEU A 387 -2.86 11.41 11.36
CA LEU A 387 -2.63 10.23 10.55
C LEU A 387 -3.84 9.93 9.67
N ASP A 388 -5.03 9.90 10.26
CA ASP A 388 -6.28 9.60 9.55
C ASP A 388 -6.62 10.68 8.52
N PHE A 389 -6.32 11.94 8.82
CA PHE A 389 -6.48 13.05 7.88
C PHE A 389 -5.52 12.92 6.68
N PHE A 390 -4.24 12.58 6.92
CA PHE A 390 -3.29 12.36 5.84
C PHE A 390 -3.67 11.15 4.98
N ASP A 391 -4.15 10.07 5.62
CA ASP A 391 -4.67 8.90 4.91
C ASP A 391 -5.90 9.27 4.05
N PHE A 392 -6.84 10.01 4.62
CA PHE A 392 -8.04 10.47 3.90
C PHE A 392 -7.68 11.33 2.69
N ILE A 393 -6.85 12.38 2.86
CA ILE A 393 -6.47 13.27 1.77
C ILE A 393 -5.74 12.53 0.67
N SER A 394 -4.79 11.66 1.02
CA SER A 394 -4.00 10.93 0.03
C SER A 394 -4.82 9.85 -0.68
N ASN A 395 -5.47 8.97 0.06
CA ASN A 395 -6.10 7.78 -0.50
C ASN A 395 -7.53 8.02 -1.01
N SER A 396 -8.33 8.78 -0.26
CA SER A 396 -9.74 9.00 -0.63
C SER A 396 -9.95 10.17 -1.59
N VAL A 397 -9.01 11.14 -1.64
CA VAL A 397 -9.16 12.34 -2.47
C VAL A 397 -8.13 12.39 -3.60
N LEU A 398 -6.83 12.48 -3.28
CA LEU A 398 -5.80 12.75 -4.28
C LEU A 398 -5.61 11.58 -5.25
N MET A 399 -5.53 10.34 -4.78
CA MET A 399 -5.33 9.17 -5.65
C MET A 399 -6.46 9.01 -6.67
N PRO A 400 -7.76 9.05 -6.30
CA PRO A 400 -8.84 9.01 -7.30
C PRO A 400 -8.78 10.17 -8.30
N ILE A 401 -8.40 11.38 -7.88
CA ILE A 401 -8.23 12.54 -8.77
C ILE A 401 -7.09 12.30 -9.76
N VAL A 402 -5.93 11.86 -9.29
CA VAL A 402 -4.76 11.56 -10.15
C VAL A 402 -5.10 10.48 -11.16
N ALA A 403 -5.74 9.39 -10.73
CA ALA A 403 -6.15 8.30 -11.59
C ALA A 403 -7.18 8.75 -12.63
N LEU A 404 -8.20 9.52 -12.22
CA LEU A 404 -9.23 10.07 -13.11
C LEU A 404 -8.59 10.95 -14.21
N LEU A 405 -7.74 11.87 -13.80
CA LEU A 405 -7.05 12.77 -14.74
C LEU A 405 -6.07 12.03 -15.65
N THR A 406 -5.42 10.95 -15.14
CA THR A 406 -4.61 10.06 -15.97
C THR A 406 -5.44 9.34 -17.02
N CYS A 407 -6.62 8.84 -16.65
CA CYS A 407 -7.57 8.22 -17.58
C CYS A 407 -8.07 9.23 -18.63
N ILE A 408 -8.36 10.47 -18.25
CA ILE A 408 -8.76 11.54 -19.18
C ILE A 408 -7.60 11.84 -20.14
N LEU A 409 -6.39 12.01 -19.62
CA LEU A 409 -5.20 12.29 -20.44
C LEU A 409 -4.98 11.17 -21.48
N ILE A 410 -4.94 9.92 -21.06
CA ILE A 410 -4.63 8.78 -21.94
C ILE A 410 -5.85 8.37 -22.77
N GLY A 411 -7.05 8.43 -22.23
CA GLY A 411 -8.28 8.02 -22.93
C GLY A 411 -8.74 8.99 -23.99
N HIS A 412 -8.58 10.31 -23.76
CA HIS A 412 -9.23 11.33 -24.58
C HIS A 412 -8.29 12.40 -25.16
N VAL A 413 -7.15 12.70 -24.53
CA VAL A 413 -6.23 13.76 -24.98
C VAL A 413 -5.11 13.20 -25.84
N VAL A 414 -4.31 12.29 -25.28
CA VAL A 414 -3.14 11.70 -25.96
C VAL A 414 -3.54 10.48 -26.79
N GLY A 415 -4.53 9.74 -26.32
CA GLY A 415 -5.04 8.52 -26.94
C GLY A 415 -4.37 7.25 -26.41
N THR A 416 -5.18 6.20 -26.21
CA THR A 416 -4.73 4.90 -25.70
C THR A 416 -3.71 4.20 -26.60
N LYS A 417 -3.61 4.61 -27.87
CA LYS A 417 -2.63 4.09 -28.83
C LYS A 417 -1.19 4.30 -28.36
N VAL A 418 -0.90 5.42 -27.69
CA VAL A 418 0.45 5.71 -27.16
C VAL A 418 0.91 4.63 -26.17
N ILE A 419 0.00 4.15 -25.34
CA ILE A 419 0.28 3.04 -24.39
C ILE A 419 0.39 1.72 -25.15
N ALA A 420 -0.53 1.46 -26.10
CA ALA A 420 -0.51 0.22 -26.88
C ALA A 420 0.79 0.07 -27.70
N ASP A 421 1.25 1.16 -28.34
CA ASP A 421 2.50 1.17 -29.10
C ASP A 421 3.71 0.90 -28.17
N GLU A 422 3.73 1.52 -26.97
CA GLU A 422 4.78 1.29 -25.99
C GLU A 422 4.77 -0.16 -25.45
N VAL A 423 3.60 -0.76 -25.22
CA VAL A 423 3.48 -2.16 -24.78
C VAL A 423 4.00 -3.13 -25.85
N LYS A 424 3.69 -2.86 -27.12
CA LYS A 424 4.12 -3.68 -28.26
C LYS A 424 5.60 -3.55 -28.55
N GLU A 425 6.25 -2.47 -28.12
CA GLU A 425 7.70 -2.29 -28.27
C GLU A 425 8.45 -3.40 -27.54
N GLY A 426 9.15 -4.26 -28.27
CA GLY A 426 9.89 -5.41 -27.78
C GLY A 426 9.11 -6.73 -27.68
N ALA A 427 7.76 -6.71 -27.66
CA ALA A 427 6.94 -7.91 -27.52
C ALA A 427 6.11 -8.30 -28.76
N GLY A 428 5.89 -7.35 -29.68
CA GLY A 428 5.09 -7.55 -30.88
C GLY A 428 3.57 -7.62 -30.67
N SER A 429 3.06 -7.89 -29.45
CA SER A 429 1.62 -8.05 -29.16
C SER A 429 1.20 -7.40 -27.85
N PHE A 430 -0.08 -6.98 -27.80
CA PHE A 430 -0.76 -6.55 -26.57
C PHE A 430 -2.12 -7.27 -26.51
N HIS A 431 -2.18 -8.37 -25.76
CA HIS A 431 -3.36 -9.25 -25.75
C HIS A 431 -4.59 -8.59 -25.12
N ARG A 432 -4.40 -7.83 -24.04
CA ARG A 432 -5.49 -7.14 -23.33
C ARG A 432 -5.72 -5.68 -23.82
N GLU A 433 -5.30 -5.33 -25.05
CA GLU A 433 -5.44 -3.96 -25.61
C GLU A 433 -6.89 -3.47 -25.65
N LYS A 434 -7.85 -4.32 -26.06
CA LYS A 434 -9.27 -3.96 -26.12
C LYS A 434 -9.81 -3.65 -24.73
N LEU A 435 -9.49 -4.50 -23.75
CA LEU A 435 -9.86 -4.30 -22.34
C LEU A 435 -9.28 -2.99 -21.81
N HIS A 436 -7.99 -2.75 -21.98
CA HIS A 436 -7.32 -1.52 -21.57
C HIS A 436 -8.00 -0.29 -22.17
N ARG A 437 -8.29 -0.30 -23.47
CA ARG A 437 -8.94 0.82 -24.17
C ARG A 437 -10.32 1.14 -23.59
N VAL A 438 -11.15 0.12 -23.34
CA VAL A 438 -12.50 0.30 -22.78
C VAL A 438 -12.41 0.79 -21.34
N MET A 439 -11.56 0.18 -20.55
CA MET A 439 -11.36 0.55 -19.14
C MET A 439 -10.89 1.99 -18.98
N VAL A 440 -9.77 2.36 -19.61
CA VAL A 440 -9.16 3.69 -19.44
C VAL A 440 -10.04 4.79 -20.04
N ARG A 441 -10.74 4.51 -21.13
CA ARG A 441 -11.53 5.54 -21.81
C ARG A 441 -12.90 5.78 -21.21
N TRP A 442 -13.58 4.72 -20.71
CA TRP A 442 -14.97 4.80 -20.32
C TRP A 442 -15.25 4.34 -18.88
N VAL A 443 -14.83 3.13 -18.54
CA VAL A 443 -15.22 2.51 -17.26
C VAL A 443 -14.50 3.16 -16.08
N ALA A 444 -13.18 3.28 -16.17
CA ALA A 444 -12.38 3.80 -15.07
C ALA A 444 -12.73 5.26 -14.71
N PRO A 445 -12.91 6.21 -15.66
CA PRO A 445 -13.31 7.56 -15.30
C PRO A 445 -14.63 7.65 -14.53
N VAL A 446 -15.64 6.88 -14.95
CA VAL A 446 -16.95 6.86 -14.27
C VAL A 446 -16.83 6.29 -12.87
N MET A 447 -16.16 5.16 -12.73
CA MET A 447 -15.97 4.52 -11.44
C MET A 447 -15.16 5.38 -10.46
N LEU A 448 -14.10 6.05 -10.95
CA LEU A 448 -13.26 6.96 -10.15
C LEU A 448 -14.03 8.19 -9.67
N ALA A 449 -14.85 8.76 -10.56
CA ALA A 449 -15.73 9.87 -10.18
C ALA A 449 -16.75 9.43 -9.12
N ALA A 450 -17.30 8.22 -9.24
CA ALA A 450 -18.23 7.67 -8.25
C ALA A 450 -17.57 7.46 -6.88
N ILE A 451 -16.34 6.90 -6.83
CA ILE A 451 -15.58 6.76 -5.57
C ILE A 451 -15.35 8.12 -4.93
N LEU A 452 -14.81 9.07 -5.69
CA LEU A 452 -14.50 10.39 -5.17
C LEU A 452 -15.75 11.07 -4.60
N ALA A 453 -16.87 11.01 -5.32
CA ALA A 453 -18.15 11.54 -4.87
C ALA A 453 -18.63 10.85 -3.58
N SER A 454 -18.55 9.53 -3.51
CA SER A 454 -18.94 8.73 -2.33
C SER A 454 -18.09 9.04 -1.10
N GLU A 455 -16.77 9.10 -1.24
CA GLU A 455 -15.85 9.40 -0.13
C GLU A 455 -16.06 10.83 0.41
N LEU A 456 -16.24 11.81 -0.48
CA LEU A 456 -16.54 13.18 -0.07
C LEU A 456 -17.92 13.29 0.59
N ALA A 457 -18.94 12.66 0.03
CA ALA A 457 -20.30 12.68 0.60
C ALA A 457 -20.34 12.07 2.01
N THR A 458 -19.60 10.99 2.23
CA THR A 458 -19.59 10.28 3.51
C THR A 458 -18.72 10.97 4.55
N LYS A 459 -17.46 11.29 4.23
CA LYS A 459 -16.46 11.75 5.21
C LYS A 459 -16.42 13.26 5.42
N VAL A 460 -16.81 14.06 4.42
CA VAL A 460 -16.78 15.53 4.51
C VAL A 460 -18.17 16.09 4.77
N PHE A 461 -19.17 15.63 4.04
CA PHE A 461 -20.52 16.17 4.12
C PHE A 461 -21.44 15.38 5.06
N HIS A 462 -21.00 14.22 5.58
CA HIS A 462 -21.77 13.35 6.49
C HIS A 462 -23.18 13.03 5.98
N LEU A 463 -23.36 12.96 4.64
CA LEU A 463 -24.67 12.74 4.01
C LEU A 463 -25.16 11.30 4.14
N PHE A 464 -24.24 10.34 4.29
CA PHE A 464 -24.53 8.92 4.45
C PHE A 464 -23.57 8.29 5.46
N THR A 465 -24.06 7.38 6.29
CA THR A 465 -23.24 6.42 7.06
C THR A 465 -23.14 5.15 6.22
N ILE A 466 -21.97 4.90 5.65
CA ILE A 466 -21.67 3.63 4.92
C ILE A 466 -21.04 2.61 5.87
#